data_b0f2d0709d1f30467c90ee006caa2109
#
_entry.id   b0f2d0709d1f30467c90ee006caa2109
#
_cell.length_a   1.000
_cell.length_b   1.000
_cell.length_c   1.000
_cell.angle_alpha   90.00
_cell.angle_beta   90.00
_cell.angle_gamma   90.00
#
_symmetry.space_group_name_H-M   'P 1'
#
loop_
_entity.id
_entity.type
_entity.pdbx_description
1 polymer ?
#
loop_
_entity_poly.entity_id
_entity_poly.type
_entity_poly.pdbx_seq_one_letter_code
_entity_poly.pdbx_strand_id
1 'polypeptide(L)'
;RSVTQDYILYHMLFSFEPGLKIIWAHAGMSEPAETVAAMLATYPMLYADTSFREWDILTSQGAIDPAWRRVLERFSDRFMVGSDTWVNEQWDSYGEIMATNRKWLSQFPRAIAEKIAFKNAERLFGRTVDKSLIGKR
;
A
#
# COMPACT_ATOMS: atom_id res chain seq x y z
N ARG A 1 -9.10 -7.19 15.15
CA ARG A 1 -9.92 -7.84 14.13
C ARG A 1 -9.08 -8.90 13.46
N SER A 2 -9.59 -10.12 13.32
CA SER A 2 -8.81 -11.22 12.71
C SER A 2 -8.94 -11.21 11.19
N VAL A 3 -7.95 -11.74 10.47
CA VAL A 3 -7.97 -11.92 9.01
C VAL A 3 -9.20 -12.70 8.55
N THR A 4 -9.66 -13.65 9.35
CA THR A 4 -10.89 -14.42 9.07
C THR A 4 -12.12 -13.51 9.00
N GLN A 5 -12.22 -12.51 9.88
CA GLN A 5 -13.32 -11.53 9.84
C GLN A 5 -13.24 -10.65 8.61
N ASP A 6 -12.05 -10.27 8.19
CA ASP A 6 -11.82 -9.48 6.97
C ASP A 6 -12.20 -10.30 5.72
N TYR A 7 -11.85 -11.59 5.65
CA TYR A 7 -12.27 -12.47 4.56
C TYR A 7 -13.79 -12.56 4.45
N ILE A 8 -14.49 -12.79 5.57
CA ILE A 8 -15.95 -12.87 5.58
C ILE A 8 -16.55 -11.55 5.09
N LEU A 9 -16.08 -10.42 5.63
CA LEU A 9 -16.59 -9.10 5.26
C LEU A 9 -16.38 -8.81 3.76
N TYR A 10 -15.18 -9.02 3.24
CA TYR A 10 -14.88 -8.73 1.84
C TYR A 10 -15.62 -9.68 0.92
N HIS A 11 -15.74 -10.95 1.28
CA HIS A 11 -16.53 -11.90 0.52
C HIS A 11 -18.00 -11.46 0.41
N MET A 12 -18.61 -11.03 1.51
CA MET A 12 -19.97 -10.51 1.52
C MET A 12 -20.11 -9.23 0.67
N LEU A 13 -19.22 -8.27 0.84
CA LEU A 13 -19.25 -7.00 0.11
C LEU A 13 -19.09 -7.20 -1.39
N PHE A 14 -18.12 -7.99 -1.83
CA PHE A 14 -17.89 -8.27 -3.25
C PHE A 14 -18.93 -9.20 -3.87
N SER A 15 -19.60 -10.04 -3.07
CA SER A 15 -20.75 -10.83 -3.55
C SER A 15 -21.98 -9.96 -3.78
N PHE A 16 -22.16 -8.92 -2.98
CA PHE A 16 -23.25 -7.96 -3.13
C PHE A 16 -22.99 -6.96 -4.27
N GLU A 17 -21.78 -6.40 -4.35
CA GLU A 17 -21.37 -5.43 -5.36
C GLU A 17 -19.97 -5.75 -5.90
N PRO A 18 -19.86 -6.58 -6.96
CA PRO A 18 -18.56 -7.00 -7.52
C PRO A 18 -17.69 -5.86 -8.04
N GLY A 19 -18.28 -4.73 -8.43
CA GLY A 19 -17.58 -3.54 -8.91
C GLY A 19 -17.06 -2.62 -7.81
N LEU A 20 -17.38 -2.90 -6.54
CA LEU A 20 -16.95 -2.09 -5.41
C LEU A 20 -15.44 -2.10 -5.28
N LYS A 21 -14.85 -0.90 -5.18
CA LYS A 21 -13.42 -0.75 -4.90
C LYS A 21 -13.23 -0.55 -3.41
N ILE A 22 -12.44 -1.42 -2.78
CA ILE A 22 -12.14 -1.35 -1.35
C ILE A 22 -10.64 -1.09 -1.19
N ILE A 23 -10.29 -0.14 -0.33
CA ILE A 23 -8.91 0.09 0.11
C ILE A 23 -8.77 -0.53 1.50
N TRP A 24 -7.97 -1.57 1.59
CA TRP A 24 -7.65 -2.24 2.86
C TRP A 24 -6.57 -1.44 3.58
N ALA A 25 -6.99 -0.73 4.62
CA ALA A 25 -6.09 0.10 5.39
C ALA A 25 -4.95 -0.73 6.00
N HIS A 26 -3.73 -0.18 5.91
CA HIS A 26 -2.50 -0.78 6.45
C HIS A 26 -2.21 -2.20 5.92
N ALA A 27 -2.75 -2.55 4.75
CA ALA A 27 -2.67 -3.93 4.23
C ALA A 27 -2.95 -4.98 5.32
N GLY A 28 -3.98 -4.73 6.15
CA GLY A 28 -4.39 -5.61 7.23
C GLY A 28 -3.59 -5.49 8.53
N MET A 29 -2.93 -4.36 8.76
CA MET A 29 -2.20 -4.01 9.97
C MET A 29 -0.98 -4.92 10.23
N SER A 30 -1.15 -6.06 10.86
CA SER A 30 -0.07 -6.99 11.24
C SER A 30 -0.09 -8.30 10.44
N GLU A 31 -0.85 -8.36 9.35
CA GLU A 31 -0.92 -9.57 8.54
C GLU A 31 0.40 -9.86 7.81
N PRO A 32 0.86 -11.12 7.77
CA PRO A 32 2.02 -11.50 6.98
C PRO A 32 1.84 -11.18 5.49
N ALA A 33 2.93 -10.95 4.77
CA ALA A 33 2.93 -10.68 3.35
C ALA A 33 2.17 -11.72 2.53
N GLU A 34 2.29 -13.00 2.90
CA GLU A 34 1.61 -14.12 2.23
C GLU A 34 0.08 -14.04 2.39
N THR A 35 -0.41 -13.62 3.57
CA THR A 35 -1.84 -13.39 3.81
C THR A 35 -2.34 -12.22 2.95
N VAL A 36 -1.57 -11.13 2.90
CA VAL A 36 -1.90 -9.98 2.05
C VAL A 36 -1.96 -10.39 0.58
N ALA A 37 -1.00 -11.20 0.12
CA ALA A 37 -1.01 -11.73 -1.24
C ALA A 37 -2.24 -12.60 -1.54
N ALA A 38 -2.63 -13.48 -0.61
CA ALA A 38 -3.81 -14.32 -0.76
C ALA A 38 -5.10 -13.49 -0.85
N MET A 39 -5.25 -12.46 -0.03
CA MET A 39 -6.39 -11.54 -0.07
C MET A 39 -6.49 -10.80 -1.41
N LEU A 40 -5.38 -10.22 -1.86
CA LEU A 40 -5.32 -9.49 -3.14
C LEU A 40 -5.55 -10.41 -4.35
N ALA A 41 -5.12 -11.66 -4.27
CA ALA A 41 -5.37 -12.67 -5.32
C ALA A 41 -6.83 -13.10 -5.37
N THR A 42 -7.47 -13.20 -4.21
CA THR A 42 -8.89 -13.62 -4.09
C THR A 42 -9.85 -12.52 -4.54
N TYR A 43 -9.52 -11.26 -4.24
CA TYR A 43 -10.43 -10.13 -4.50
C TYR A 43 -9.80 -9.12 -5.49
N PRO A 44 -10.14 -9.20 -6.79
CA PRO A 44 -9.54 -8.36 -7.83
C PRO A 44 -9.73 -6.84 -7.63
N MET A 45 -10.79 -6.43 -6.92
CA MET A 45 -11.11 -5.03 -6.64
C MET A 45 -10.66 -4.56 -5.25
N LEU A 46 -9.89 -5.40 -4.54
CA LEU A 46 -9.25 -5.04 -3.29
C LEU A 46 -7.92 -4.34 -3.56
N TYR A 47 -7.77 -3.15 -3.02
CA TYR A 47 -6.55 -2.35 -2.98
C TYR A 47 -6.01 -2.32 -1.55
N ALA A 48 -4.78 -1.91 -1.34
CA ALA A 48 -4.21 -1.78 -0.01
C ALA A 48 -3.31 -0.54 0.07
N ASP A 49 -3.30 0.12 1.21
CA ASP A 49 -2.28 1.12 1.50
C ASP A 49 -1.17 0.53 2.37
N THR A 50 0.02 1.10 2.29
CA THR A 50 1.21 0.65 2.99
C THR A 50 1.51 1.49 4.24
N SER A 51 0.61 2.37 4.66
CA SER A 51 0.81 3.13 5.88
C SER A 51 0.96 2.20 7.08
N PHE A 52 1.80 2.57 8.02
CA PHE A 52 2.12 1.74 9.18
C PHE A 52 2.79 0.39 8.89
N ARG A 53 3.14 0.11 7.61
CA ARG A 53 3.79 -1.16 7.18
C ARG A 53 5.25 -1.00 6.80
N GLU A 54 5.80 0.18 6.85
CA GLU A 54 7.18 0.47 6.47
C GLU A 54 8.21 -0.35 7.27
N TRP A 55 7.88 -0.70 8.51
CA TRP A 55 8.72 -1.51 9.38
C TRP A 55 8.68 -3.02 9.05
N ASP A 56 7.60 -3.48 8.39
CA ASP A 56 7.48 -4.84 7.90
C ASP A 56 8.07 -4.98 6.48
N ILE A 57 7.94 -3.92 5.68
CA ILE A 57 8.47 -3.88 4.32
C ILE A 57 9.99 -3.81 4.33
N LEU A 58 10.59 -3.09 5.28
CA LEU A 58 12.04 -2.97 5.41
C LEU A 58 12.58 -3.89 6.51
N THR A 59 13.65 -4.62 6.19
CA THR A 59 14.46 -5.31 7.20
C THR A 59 15.23 -4.30 8.06
N SER A 60 15.76 -4.75 9.18
CA SER A 60 16.64 -3.94 10.04
C SER A 60 17.89 -3.41 9.33
N GLN A 61 18.30 -4.04 8.25
CA GLN A 61 19.41 -3.62 7.40
C GLN A 61 18.99 -2.63 6.29
N GLY A 62 17.69 -2.30 6.22
CA GLY A 62 17.14 -1.34 5.26
C GLY A 62 16.92 -1.88 3.85
N ALA A 63 17.06 -3.20 3.64
CA ALA A 63 16.64 -3.87 2.42
C ALA A 63 15.14 -4.18 2.48
N ILE A 64 14.48 -4.35 1.33
CA ILE A 64 13.10 -4.83 1.32
C ILE A 64 13.07 -6.30 1.74
N ASP A 65 12.17 -6.64 2.65
CA ASP A 65 11.88 -8.03 3.00
C ASP A 65 11.49 -8.84 1.75
N PRO A 66 12.07 -10.04 1.51
CA PRO A 66 11.83 -10.81 0.30
C PRO A 66 10.36 -11.21 0.08
N ALA A 67 9.58 -11.45 1.14
CA ALA A 67 8.17 -11.78 1.01
C ALA A 67 7.38 -10.55 0.59
N TRP A 68 7.63 -9.40 1.21
CA TRP A 68 7.04 -8.13 0.83
C TRP A 68 7.42 -7.70 -0.59
N ARG A 69 8.67 -7.93 -1.00
CA ARG A 69 9.09 -7.66 -2.38
C ARG A 69 8.21 -8.38 -3.39
N ARG A 70 8.03 -9.70 -3.21
CA ARG A 70 7.19 -10.51 -4.13
C ARG A 70 5.75 -10.01 -4.20
N VAL A 71 5.18 -9.63 -3.06
CA VAL A 71 3.79 -9.14 -3.00
C VAL A 71 3.64 -7.79 -3.68
N LEU A 72 4.53 -6.84 -3.39
CA LEU A 72 4.51 -5.50 -3.98
C LEU A 72 4.78 -5.52 -5.48
N GLU A 73 5.67 -6.39 -5.96
CA GLU A 73 5.89 -6.58 -7.40
C GLU A 73 4.67 -7.20 -8.10
N ARG A 74 4.16 -8.30 -7.56
CA ARG A 74 3.02 -9.02 -8.13
C ARG A 74 1.75 -8.19 -8.20
N PHE A 75 1.48 -7.39 -7.19
CA PHE A 75 0.28 -6.58 -7.06
C PHE A 75 0.57 -5.08 -7.12
N SER A 76 1.61 -4.69 -7.88
CA SER A 76 2.05 -3.28 -7.95
C SER A 76 0.96 -2.31 -8.41
N ASP A 77 -0.08 -2.78 -9.06
CA ASP A 77 -1.23 -1.96 -9.50
C ASP A 77 -2.28 -1.73 -8.41
N ARG A 78 -2.09 -2.32 -7.22
CA ARG A 78 -3.10 -2.30 -6.15
C ARG A 78 -2.63 -1.76 -4.83
N PHE A 79 -1.34 -1.43 -4.71
CA PHE A 79 -0.80 -0.77 -3.53
C PHE A 79 -0.73 0.74 -3.70
N MET A 80 -0.87 1.43 -2.59
CA MET A 80 -0.67 2.88 -2.48
C MET A 80 0.13 3.21 -1.22
N VAL A 81 0.96 4.23 -1.30
CA VAL A 81 1.65 4.77 -0.12
C VAL A 81 0.67 5.57 0.74
N GLY A 82 0.74 5.36 2.04
CA GLY A 82 0.07 6.17 3.05
C GLY A 82 1.03 6.56 4.17
N SER A 83 0.64 7.50 5.03
CA SER A 83 1.42 7.93 6.18
C SER A 83 0.74 7.64 7.52
N ASP A 84 -0.54 7.33 7.52
CA ASP A 84 -1.37 7.19 8.73
C ASP A 84 -1.36 8.44 9.63
N THR A 85 -1.12 9.61 9.06
CA THR A 85 -1.07 10.88 9.80
C THR A 85 -2.48 11.45 9.94
N TRP A 86 -3.06 11.34 11.13
CA TRP A 86 -4.44 11.74 11.39
C TRP A 86 -4.61 12.62 12.65
N VAL A 87 -3.60 12.69 13.53
CA VAL A 87 -3.57 13.60 14.70
C VAL A 87 -2.40 14.56 14.58
N ASN A 88 -2.49 15.71 15.25
CA ASN A 88 -1.51 16.79 15.12
C ASN A 88 -0.09 16.35 15.46
N GLU A 89 0.07 15.54 16.49
CA GLU A 89 1.38 15.06 16.98
C GLU A 89 2.09 14.17 15.97
N GLN A 90 1.36 13.51 15.08
CA GLN A 90 1.96 12.66 14.03
C GLN A 90 2.56 13.46 12.87
N TRP A 91 2.19 14.75 12.71
CA TRP A 91 2.80 15.59 11.67
C TRP A 91 4.28 15.85 11.90
N ASP A 92 4.75 15.78 13.15
CA ASP A 92 6.17 15.91 13.48
C ASP A 92 6.99 14.75 12.87
N SER A 93 6.42 13.56 12.79
CA SER A 93 7.04 12.35 12.20
C SER A 93 6.80 12.18 10.71
N TYR A 94 5.92 12.99 10.09
CA TYR A 94 5.53 12.82 8.68
C TYR A 94 6.73 12.80 7.73
N GLY A 95 7.71 13.67 7.96
CA GLY A 95 8.92 13.74 7.13
C GLY A 95 9.73 12.43 7.15
N GLU A 96 9.86 11.81 8.32
CA GLU A 96 10.56 10.53 8.50
C GLU A 96 9.81 9.36 7.87
N ILE A 97 8.48 9.32 8.04
CA ILE A 97 7.61 8.32 7.42
C ILE A 97 7.76 8.38 5.90
N MET A 98 7.67 9.58 5.33
CA MET A 98 7.81 9.75 3.88
C MET A 98 9.23 9.48 3.38
N ALA A 99 10.27 9.75 4.17
CA ALA A 99 11.65 9.37 3.85
C ALA A 99 11.81 7.84 3.83
N THR A 100 11.22 7.14 4.78
CA THR A 100 11.21 5.67 4.84
C THR A 100 10.47 5.08 3.64
N ASN A 101 9.31 5.65 3.28
CA ASN A 101 8.59 5.24 2.08
C ASN A 101 9.43 5.44 0.80
N ARG A 102 10.13 6.56 0.65
CA ARG A 102 11.06 6.77 -0.48
C ARG A 102 12.21 5.75 -0.49
N LYS A 103 12.73 5.39 0.67
CA LYS A 103 13.83 4.44 0.81
C LYS A 103 13.48 3.06 0.28
N TRP A 104 12.32 2.50 0.63
CA TRP A 104 11.95 1.20 0.10
C TRP A 104 11.44 1.28 -1.35
N LEU A 105 10.74 2.33 -1.76
CA LEU A 105 10.32 2.54 -3.15
C LEU A 105 11.51 2.63 -4.10
N SER A 106 12.62 3.25 -3.68
CA SER A 106 13.82 3.39 -4.51
C SER A 106 14.51 2.07 -4.84
N GLN A 107 14.17 0.99 -4.15
CA GLN A 107 14.70 -0.35 -4.38
C GLN A 107 13.92 -1.14 -5.45
N PHE A 108 12.84 -0.56 -5.99
CA PHE A 108 12.08 -1.11 -7.11
C PHE A 108 12.44 -0.43 -8.42
N PRO A 109 12.20 -1.12 -9.57
CA PRO A 109 12.21 -0.44 -10.87
C PRO A 109 11.25 0.77 -10.85
N ARG A 110 11.66 1.86 -11.51
CA ARG A 110 10.91 3.11 -11.53
C ARG A 110 9.42 2.93 -11.87
N ALA A 111 9.11 2.06 -12.82
CA ALA A 111 7.73 1.81 -13.23
C ALA A 111 6.86 1.25 -12.08
N ILE A 112 7.40 0.37 -11.25
CA ILE A 112 6.73 -0.18 -10.05
C ILE A 112 6.64 0.89 -8.97
N ALA A 113 7.75 1.57 -8.68
CA ALA A 113 7.79 2.61 -7.67
C ALA A 113 6.76 3.72 -7.93
N GLU A 114 6.66 4.22 -9.17
CA GLU A 114 5.69 5.25 -9.55
C GLU A 114 4.24 4.78 -9.45
N LYS A 115 3.94 3.51 -9.78
CA LYS A 115 2.61 2.94 -9.59
C LYS A 115 2.18 3.02 -8.14
N ILE A 116 3.01 2.53 -7.23
CA ILE A 116 2.70 2.47 -5.80
C ILE A 116 2.73 3.87 -5.18
N ALA A 117 3.67 4.71 -5.58
CA ALA A 117 3.83 6.04 -5.01
C ALA A 117 2.65 6.98 -5.31
N PHE A 118 2.08 6.96 -6.53
CA PHE A 118 1.03 7.91 -6.90
C PHE A 118 0.10 7.45 -8.04
N LYS A 119 0.55 6.71 -9.06
CA LYS A 119 -0.26 6.39 -10.25
C LYS A 119 -1.52 5.57 -9.92
N ASN A 120 -1.43 4.66 -8.96
CA ASN A 120 -2.60 3.88 -8.54
C ASN A 120 -3.64 4.76 -7.87
N ALA A 121 -3.23 5.70 -7.02
CA ALA A 121 -4.12 6.68 -6.41
C ALA A 121 -4.74 7.61 -7.47
N GLU A 122 -3.93 8.12 -8.42
CA GLU A 122 -4.45 8.92 -9.54
C GLU A 122 -5.56 8.19 -10.29
N ARG A 123 -5.31 6.92 -10.65
CA ARG A 123 -6.28 6.10 -11.39
C ARG A 123 -7.53 5.81 -10.54
N LEU A 124 -7.36 5.52 -9.25
CA LEU A 124 -8.46 5.14 -8.37
C LEU A 124 -9.38 6.32 -8.05
N PHE A 125 -8.81 7.50 -7.84
CA PHE A 125 -9.53 8.72 -7.45
C PHE A 125 -9.82 9.68 -8.61
N GLY A 126 -9.38 9.36 -9.83
CA GLY A 126 -9.60 10.20 -11.01
C GLY A 126 -8.92 11.57 -10.93
N ARG A 127 -7.80 11.67 -10.21
CA ARG A 127 -7.03 12.92 -10.04
C ARG A 127 -5.60 12.72 -10.50
N THR A 128 -5.01 13.75 -11.08
CA THR A 128 -3.62 13.75 -11.53
C THR A 128 -2.77 14.56 -10.56
N VAL A 129 -1.61 14.03 -10.19
CA VAL A 129 -0.63 14.76 -9.40
C VAL A 129 -0.03 15.88 -10.25
N ASP A 130 0.04 17.08 -9.69
CA ASP A 130 0.76 18.19 -10.32
C ASP A 130 2.25 17.84 -10.41
N LYS A 131 2.71 17.62 -11.64
CA LYS A 131 4.10 17.24 -11.92
C LYS A 131 5.12 18.32 -11.53
N SER A 132 4.70 19.56 -11.36
CA SER A 132 5.56 20.63 -10.87
C SER A 132 5.99 20.42 -9.41
N LEU A 133 5.18 19.67 -8.64
CA LEU A 133 5.46 19.33 -7.25
C LEU A 133 6.37 18.10 -7.10
N ILE A 134 6.56 17.33 -8.19
CA ILE A 134 7.52 16.22 -8.22
C ILE A 134 8.87 16.83 -8.54
N GLY A 135 9.69 17.04 -7.50
CA GLY A 135 10.99 17.68 -7.62
C GLY A 135 11.81 17.17 -8.80
N LYS A 136 12.39 18.08 -9.54
CA LYS A 136 13.42 17.75 -10.54
C LYS A 136 14.59 17.11 -9.79
N ARG A 137 14.90 15.89 -10.08
CA ARG A 137 16.13 15.22 -9.65
C ARG A 137 17.30 15.74 -10.46
#